data_1b7bd0d8e1c79ada18c97ca5602c283b
#
_entry.id   1b7bd0d8e1c79ada18c97ca5602c283b
#
_cell.length_a   1.000
_cell.length_b   1.000
_cell.length_c   1.000
_cell.angle_alpha   90.00
_cell.angle_beta   90.00
_cell.angle_gamma   90.00
#
_symmetry.space_group_name_H-M   'P 1'
#
loop_
_entity.id
_entity.type
_entity.pdbx_description
1 polymer ?
#
loop_
_entity_poly.entity_id
_entity_poly.type
_entity_poly.pdbx_seq_one_letter_code
_entity_poly.pdbx_strand_id
1 'polypeptide(L)'
;STVFYHSESGILNCGPLADEGEEDIDLINAGGQFLQAVPGMSFFSSVEGFAMIRGGHVDVTVLGAHQVSSKGDLANWMLPERGVGNIGGAMDLAAGAKRVIVAMEHTDRYDNVKIVEECDYPITGKACVSLIVTDLAVMQPTVDGLILLEIAPGWSVEEVQSVTGAQFIIPPDLKEYEL
;
A
#
# COMPACT_ATOMS: atom_id res chain seq x y z
N SER A 1 -9.20 14.94 13.45
CA SER A 1 -8.02 14.14 13.87
C SER A 1 -6.80 14.64 13.11
N THR A 2 -5.67 14.74 13.78
CA THR A 2 -4.42 15.18 13.17
C THR A 2 -3.70 13.92 12.66
N VAL A 3 -3.30 13.90 11.40
CA VAL A 3 -2.50 12.84 10.79
C VAL A 3 -1.04 13.30 10.80
N PHE A 4 -0.14 12.46 11.28
CA PHE A 4 1.30 12.65 11.22
C PHE A 4 1.89 11.68 10.20
N TYR A 5 2.56 12.19 9.19
CA TYR A 5 3.24 11.36 8.20
C TYR A 5 4.63 11.01 8.70
N HIS A 6 4.93 9.71 8.69
CA HIS A 6 6.23 9.13 9.03
C HIS A 6 6.93 8.66 7.76
N SER A 7 8.20 9.01 7.60
CA SER A 7 9.09 8.46 6.60
C SER A 7 10.20 7.67 7.30
N GLU A 8 10.40 6.41 6.89
CA GLU A 8 11.45 5.55 7.43
C GLU A 8 12.87 6.08 7.14
N SER A 9 12.99 7.01 6.18
CA SER A 9 14.26 7.72 5.91
C SER A 9 14.70 8.65 7.03
N GLY A 10 13.82 8.98 7.98
CA GLY A 10 14.17 9.72 9.19
C GLY A 10 13.37 11.01 9.42
N ILE A 11 12.13 11.08 8.96
CA ILE A 11 11.27 12.26 9.14
C ILE A 11 9.93 11.88 9.74
N LEU A 12 9.48 12.60 10.76
CA LEU A 12 8.13 12.56 11.29
C LEU A 12 7.47 13.92 11.12
N ASN A 13 6.17 13.93 10.83
CA ASN A 13 5.37 15.09 10.52
C ASN A 13 5.87 15.80 9.26
N CYS A 14 6.00 15.03 8.16
CA CYS A 14 6.40 15.56 6.86
C CYS A 14 5.54 16.76 6.45
N GLY A 15 6.19 17.81 5.96
CA GLY A 15 5.54 18.96 5.34
C GLY A 15 5.00 18.66 3.94
N PRO A 16 4.40 19.66 3.27
CA PRO A 16 4.01 19.55 1.88
C PRO A 16 5.24 19.41 0.96
N LEU A 17 4.99 19.17 -0.32
CA LEU A 17 6.05 19.21 -1.33
C LEU A 17 6.62 20.63 -1.43
N ALA A 18 7.92 20.72 -1.69
CA ALA A 18 8.59 22.00 -1.91
C ALA A 18 8.10 22.65 -3.21
N ASP A 19 7.98 23.97 -3.20
CA ASP A 19 7.74 24.74 -4.42
C ASP A 19 9.00 24.76 -5.29
N GLU A 20 8.83 24.94 -6.61
CA GLU A 20 9.93 25.01 -7.56
C GLU A 20 10.92 26.13 -7.20
N GLY A 21 12.18 25.75 -6.99
CA GLY A 21 13.26 26.66 -6.60
C GLY A 21 13.44 26.85 -5.09
N GLU A 22 12.62 26.17 -4.25
CA GLU A 22 12.72 26.20 -2.79
C GLU A 22 13.10 24.82 -2.21
N GLU A 23 13.59 23.90 -3.07
CA GLU A 23 13.94 22.54 -2.69
C GLU A 23 15.17 22.53 -1.74
N ASP A 24 15.02 21.87 -0.62
CA ASP A 24 16.13 21.49 0.24
C ASP A 24 16.54 20.06 -0.06
N ILE A 25 17.80 19.87 -0.52
CA ILE A 25 18.31 18.55 -0.92
C ILE A 25 18.36 17.55 0.24
N ASP A 26 18.39 18.01 1.47
CA ASP A 26 18.42 17.19 2.68
C ASP A 26 17.00 16.82 3.16
N LEU A 27 15.94 17.41 2.59
CA LEU A 27 14.54 17.15 2.97
C LEU A 27 13.81 16.38 1.88
N ILE A 28 13.96 15.07 1.89
CA ILE A 28 13.38 14.16 0.87
C ILE A 28 12.47 13.14 1.55
N ASN A 29 11.26 12.94 1.01
CA ASN A 29 10.38 11.86 1.46
C ASN A 29 10.82 10.49 0.92
N ALA A 30 10.14 9.42 1.36
CA ALA A 30 10.42 8.05 0.91
C ALA A 30 10.21 7.84 -0.61
N GLY A 31 9.44 8.72 -1.28
CA GLY A 31 9.23 8.72 -2.73
C GLY A 31 10.27 9.53 -3.51
N GLY A 32 11.29 10.09 -2.85
CA GLY A 32 12.32 10.91 -3.47
C GLY A 32 11.88 12.33 -3.84
N GLN A 33 10.79 12.83 -3.26
CA GLN A 33 10.28 14.17 -3.50
C GLN A 33 10.74 15.12 -2.39
N PHE A 34 11.10 16.35 -2.76
CA PHE A 34 11.53 17.38 -1.82
C PHE A 34 10.35 17.89 -1.00
N LEU A 35 10.60 18.13 0.28
CA LEU A 35 9.62 18.59 1.25
C LEU A 35 9.93 20.01 1.74
N GLN A 36 8.90 20.75 2.14
CA GLN A 36 9.05 21.98 2.91
C GLN A 36 9.20 21.63 4.40
N ALA A 37 10.11 22.34 5.08
CA ALA A 37 10.20 22.29 6.53
C ALA A 37 8.99 22.96 7.18
N VAL A 38 8.37 22.28 8.13
CA VAL A 38 7.22 22.81 8.87
C VAL A 38 7.46 22.73 10.38
N PRO A 39 6.86 23.64 11.18
CA PRO A 39 6.93 23.55 12.63
C PRO A 39 6.42 22.19 13.15
N GLY A 40 7.18 21.56 14.05
CA GLY A 40 6.87 20.26 14.61
C GLY A 40 7.39 19.06 13.79
N MET A 41 8.04 19.29 12.65
CA MET A 41 8.81 18.28 11.96
C MET A 41 9.96 17.80 12.84
N SER A 42 10.20 16.50 12.88
CA SER A 42 11.25 15.89 13.68
C SER A 42 12.11 14.98 12.81
N PHE A 43 13.42 14.99 13.08
CA PHE A 43 14.42 14.23 12.34
C PHE A 43 15.08 13.19 13.23
N PHE A 44 15.33 12.03 12.68
CA PHE A 44 15.95 10.90 13.37
C PHE A 44 16.70 10.01 12.39
N SER A 45 17.53 9.11 12.90
CA SER A 45 18.21 8.15 12.04
C SER A 45 17.24 7.13 11.45
N SER A 46 17.57 6.55 10.29
CA SER A 46 16.78 5.46 9.71
C SER A 46 16.64 4.26 10.67
N VAL A 47 17.65 4.02 11.53
CA VAL A 47 17.58 2.98 12.57
C VAL A 47 16.45 3.26 13.56
N GLU A 48 16.29 4.49 14.02
CA GLU A 48 15.18 4.89 14.90
C GLU A 48 13.85 4.83 14.16
N GLY A 49 13.80 5.24 12.89
CA GLY A 49 12.61 5.12 12.03
C GLY A 49 12.13 3.68 11.94
N PHE A 50 13.00 2.74 11.65
CA PHE A 50 12.67 1.31 11.63
C PHE A 50 12.34 0.74 13.01
N ALA A 51 12.96 1.24 14.08
CA ALA A 51 12.60 0.85 15.44
C ALA A 51 11.17 1.29 15.81
N MET A 52 10.73 2.48 15.38
CA MET A 52 9.35 2.93 15.55
C MET A 52 8.36 2.03 14.80
N ILE A 53 8.67 1.65 13.56
CA ILE A 53 7.85 0.75 12.75
C ILE A 53 7.73 -0.60 13.44
N ARG A 54 8.86 -1.25 13.76
CA ARG A 54 8.90 -2.57 14.42
C ARG A 54 8.31 -2.56 15.82
N GLY A 55 8.36 -1.42 16.50
CA GLY A 55 7.73 -1.20 17.81
C GLY A 55 6.21 -1.02 17.76
N GLY A 56 5.58 -1.07 16.56
CA GLY A 56 4.13 -0.93 16.41
C GLY A 56 3.61 0.50 16.61
N HIS A 57 4.47 1.50 16.42
CA HIS A 57 4.11 2.91 16.59
C HIS A 57 3.51 3.54 15.30
N VAL A 58 3.49 2.81 14.19
CA VAL A 58 2.85 3.24 12.94
C VAL A 58 1.44 2.65 12.89
N ASP A 59 0.41 3.50 12.85
CA ASP A 59 -0.97 3.05 12.86
C ASP A 59 -1.40 2.51 11.49
N VAL A 60 -1.00 3.17 10.41
CA VAL A 60 -1.37 2.80 9.04
C VAL A 60 -0.16 2.96 8.12
N THR A 61 0.07 1.98 7.28
CA THR A 61 0.96 2.10 6.12
C THR A 61 0.18 1.89 4.83
N VAL A 62 0.56 2.64 3.78
CA VAL A 62 0.03 2.48 2.42
C VAL A 62 1.17 2.03 1.53
N LEU A 63 1.02 0.87 0.91
CA LEU A 63 2.05 0.24 0.08
C LEU A 63 1.51 -0.07 -1.32
N GLY A 64 2.35 0.03 -2.33
CA GLY A 64 2.09 -0.55 -3.63
C GLY A 64 2.31 -2.07 -3.63
N ALA A 65 1.73 -2.78 -4.60
CA ALA A 65 1.94 -4.20 -4.76
C ALA A 65 2.10 -4.63 -6.23
N HIS A 66 2.84 -5.72 -6.41
CA HIS A 66 2.85 -6.48 -7.67
C HIS A 66 1.72 -7.51 -7.68
N GLN A 67 1.52 -8.21 -6.55
CA GLN A 67 0.37 -9.10 -6.32
C GLN A 67 -0.09 -9.02 -4.86
N VAL A 68 -1.39 -9.25 -4.65
CA VAL A 68 -2.01 -9.46 -3.34
C VAL A 68 -2.93 -10.66 -3.42
N SER A 69 -2.86 -11.57 -2.43
CA SER A 69 -3.74 -12.73 -2.40
C SER A 69 -5.10 -12.43 -1.74
N SER A 70 -6.08 -13.29 -2.00
CA SER A 70 -7.42 -13.25 -1.38
C SER A 70 -7.37 -13.27 0.14
N LYS A 71 -6.28 -13.80 0.73
CA LYS A 71 -6.04 -13.90 2.18
C LYS A 71 -5.13 -12.81 2.73
N GLY A 72 -4.73 -11.85 1.89
CA GLY A 72 -3.93 -10.70 2.30
C GLY A 72 -2.41 -10.92 2.32
N ASP A 73 -1.88 -11.92 1.62
CA ASP A 73 -0.45 -12.00 1.37
C ASP A 73 -0.03 -10.88 0.44
N LEU A 74 1.09 -10.24 0.72
CA LEU A 74 1.64 -9.13 -0.05
C LEU A 74 2.90 -9.56 -0.78
N ALA A 75 2.97 -9.30 -2.08
CA ALA A 75 4.18 -9.44 -2.89
C ALA A 75 4.49 -8.11 -3.59
N ASN A 76 5.54 -7.39 -3.15
CA ASN A 76 5.88 -6.08 -3.70
C ASN A 76 7.38 -5.79 -3.83
N TRP A 77 8.26 -6.73 -3.50
CA TRP A 77 9.70 -6.47 -3.48
C TRP A 77 10.45 -7.01 -4.70
N MET A 78 9.89 -7.98 -5.42
CA MET A 78 10.53 -8.65 -6.54
C MET A 78 9.53 -9.01 -7.63
N LEU A 79 9.91 -8.72 -8.88
CA LEU A 79 9.29 -9.28 -10.08
C LEU A 79 10.20 -10.40 -10.58
N PRO A 80 9.73 -11.68 -10.64
CA PRO A 80 10.56 -12.84 -11.01
C PRO A 80 11.30 -12.67 -12.33
N GLU A 81 10.67 -12.07 -13.33
CA GLU A 81 11.23 -11.83 -14.66
C GLU A 81 12.44 -10.86 -14.65
N ARG A 82 12.58 -10.03 -13.62
CA ARG A 82 13.73 -9.13 -13.46
C ARG A 82 14.92 -9.79 -12.79
N GLY A 83 14.72 -10.92 -12.10
CA GLY A 83 15.76 -11.68 -11.41
C GLY A 83 16.37 -10.99 -10.18
N VAL A 84 16.06 -9.72 -9.95
CA VAL A 84 16.51 -8.92 -8.81
C VAL A 84 15.34 -8.17 -8.22
N GLY A 85 15.34 -8.01 -6.91
CA GLY A 85 14.31 -7.27 -6.17
C GLY A 85 14.91 -6.06 -5.44
N ASN A 86 14.02 -5.22 -4.94
CA ASN A 86 14.35 -4.13 -4.02
C ASN A 86 13.53 -4.30 -2.74
N ILE A 87 14.20 -4.68 -1.67
CA ILE A 87 13.54 -4.98 -0.40
C ILE A 87 12.99 -3.70 0.25
N GLY A 88 13.78 -2.63 0.30
CA GLY A 88 13.39 -1.37 0.95
C GLY A 88 12.84 -1.57 2.37
N GLY A 89 11.93 -0.67 2.79
CA GLY A 89 11.26 -0.72 4.10
C GLY A 89 9.95 -1.51 4.12
N ALA A 90 9.51 -2.06 2.98
CA ALA A 90 8.18 -2.66 2.86
C ALA A 90 7.95 -3.86 3.79
N MET A 91 8.98 -4.69 4.03
CA MET A 91 8.86 -5.84 4.93
C MET A 91 8.66 -5.42 6.38
N ASP A 92 9.38 -4.38 6.82
CA ASP A 92 9.24 -3.84 8.17
C ASP A 92 7.88 -3.17 8.37
N LEU A 93 7.42 -2.39 7.37
CA LEU A 93 6.10 -1.77 7.38
C LEU A 93 4.98 -2.81 7.38
N ALA A 94 5.10 -3.86 6.55
CA ALA A 94 4.11 -4.94 6.50
C ALA A 94 4.03 -5.74 7.82
N ALA A 95 5.14 -5.87 8.54
CA ALA A 95 5.21 -6.61 9.80
C ALA A 95 4.90 -5.74 11.03
N GLY A 96 5.20 -4.44 11.00
CA GLY A 96 5.18 -3.56 12.17
C GLY A 96 4.02 -2.57 12.22
N ALA A 97 3.43 -2.19 11.09
CA ALA A 97 2.28 -1.29 11.09
C ALA A 97 1.02 -2.02 11.59
N LYS A 98 0.14 -1.30 12.31
CA LYS A 98 -1.12 -1.89 12.83
C LYS A 98 -2.13 -2.19 11.72
N ARG A 99 -2.08 -1.44 10.61
CA ARG A 99 -2.91 -1.63 9.42
C ARG A 99 -2.07 -1.45 8.17
N VAL A 100 -2.17 -2.39 7.25
CA VAL A 100 -1.54 -2.33 5.94
C VAL A 100 -2.62 -2.15 4.88
N ILE A 101 -2.58 -1.05 4.17
CA ILE A 101 -3.43 -0.77 3.02
C ILE A 101 -2.58 -0.91 1.78
N VAL A 102 -3.05 -1.66 0.81
CA VAL A 102 -2.44 -1.69 -0.52
C VAL A 102 -3.20 -0.74 -1.44
N ALA A 103 -2.49 0.20 -2.07
CA ALA A 103 -3.02 1.08 -3.10
C ALA A 103 -2.27 0.82 -4.41
N MET A 104 -2.98 0.41 -5.45
CA MET A 104 -2.38 0.02 -6.73
C MET A 104 -3.39 0.05 -7.87
N GLU A 105 -2.92 0.06 -9.12
CA GLU A 105 -3.77 -0.26 -10.27
C GLU A 105 -4.27 -1.71 -10.17
N HIS A 106 -5.50 -1.96 -10.58
CA HIS A 106 -6.17 -3.26 -10.45
C HIS A 106 -5.46 -4.37 -11.25
N THR A 107 -5.04 -4.02 -12.46
CA THR A 107 -4.21 -4.88 -13.33
C THR A 107 -2.83 -4.25 -13.54
N ASP A 108 -1.93 -4.96 -14.17
CA ASP A 108 -0.68 -4.38 -14.64
C ASP A 108 -0.85 -3.73 -16.03
N ARG A 109 0.20 -3.11 -16.55
CA ARG A 109 0.20 -2.45 -17.87
C ARG A 109 -0.03 -3.39 -19.06
N TYR A 110 -0.12 -4.69 -18.84
CA TYR A 110 -0.39 -5.73 -19.85
C TYR A 110 -1.72 -6.44 -19.56
N ASP A 111 -2.58 -5.86 -18.72
CA ASP A 111 -3.85 -6.40 -18.27
C ASP A 111 -3.74 -7.73 -17.47
N ASN A 112 -2.55 -8.05 -16.95
CA ASN A 112 -2.42 -9.19 -16.06
C ASN A 112 -3.03 -8.89 -14.69
N VAL A 113 -3.69 -9.88 -14.12
CA VAL A 113 -4.31 -9.78 -12.78
C VAL A 113 -3.25 -9.63 -11.69
N LYS A 114 -3.48 -8.72 -10.76
CA LYS A 114 -2.63 -8.47 -9.58
C LYS A 114 -3.27 -8.95 -8.28
N ILE A 115 -4.59 -9.13 -8.30
CA ILE A 115 -5.36 -9.65 -7.17
C ILE A 115 -5.64 -11.12 -7.49
N VAL A 116 -5.04 -12.02 -6.71
CA VAL A 116 -4.95 -13.45 -7.02
C VAL A 116 -5.43 -14.31 -5.85
N GLU A 117 -5.75 -15.58 -6.09
CA GLU A 117 -6.10 -16.50 -5.01
C GLU A 117 -4.90 -16.74 -4.10
N GLU A 118 -3.73 -17.02 -4.68
CA GLU A 118 -2.45 -17.18 -4.02
C GLU A 118 -1.38 -16.43 -4.83
N CYS A 119 -0.43 -15.78 -4.15
CA CYS A 119 0.65 -15.06 -4.82
C CYS A 119 1.64 -16.03 -5.46
N ASP A 120 1.95 -15.82 -6.74
CA ASP A 120 3.03 -16.50 -7.46
C ASP A 120 4.39 -15.85 -7.25
N TYR A 121 4.38 -14.55 -6.89
CA TYR A 121 5.59 -13.76 -6.67
C TYR A 121 6.12 -13.93 -5.25
N PRO A 122 7.43 -13.72 -5.03
CA PRO A 122 8.01 -13.79 -3.69
C PRO A 122 7.32 -12.85 -2.70
N ILE A 123 6.83 -13.42 -1.61
CA ILE A 123 6.03 -12.74 -0.60
C ILE A 123 6.87 -11.76 0.22
N THR A 124 6.37 -10.55 0.43
CA THR A 124 6.89 -9.52 1.34
C THR A 124 6.38 -9.73 2.76
N GLY A 125 5.08 -9.99 2.89
CA GLY A 125 4.40 -10.23 4.16
C GLY A 125 3.22 -11.18 3.96
N LYS A 126 3.01 -12.09 4.93
CA LYS A 126 1.96 -13.09 4.88
C LYS A 126 0.76 -12.63 5.69
N ALA A 127 -0.44 -12.69 5.09
CA ALA A 127 -1.71 -12.32 5.72
C ALA A 127 -1.67 -10.95 6.43
N CYS A 128 -0.94 -9.98 5.85
CA CYS A 128 -0.69 -8.67 6.48
C CYS A 128 -1.59 -7.57 5.92
N VAL A 129 -2.12 -7.72 4.71
CA VAL A 129 -2.95 -6.69 4.06
C VAL A 129 -4.34 -6.65 4.68
N SER A 130 -4.72 -5.48 5.16
CA SER A 130 -6.03 -5.23 5.78
C SER A 130 -7.07 -4.68 4.81
N LEU A 131 -6.60 -4.01 3.74
CA LEU A 131 -7.46 -3.39 2.74
C LEU A 131 -6.69 -3.28 1.42
N ILE A 132 -7.38 -3.50 0.31
CA ILE A 132 -6.88 -3.28 -1.05
C ILE A 132 -7.74 -2.19 -1.68
N VAL A 133 -7.10 -1.14 -2.18
CA VAL A 133 -7.73 -0.03 -2.89
C VAL A 133 -7.14 0.02 -4.29
N THR A 134 -7.99 -0.01 -5.29
CA THR A 134 -7.59 0.10 -6.69
C THR A 134 -8.42 1.16 -7.41
N ASP A 135 -8.10 1.42 -8.66
CA ASP A 135 -8.90 2.24 -9.56
C ASP A 135 -10.30 1.65 -9.88
N LEU A 136 -10.52 0.34 -9.61
CA LEU A 136 -11.79 -0.33 -9.90
C LEU A 136 -12.60 -0.73 -8.66
N ALA A 137 -11.95 -0.96 -7.52
CA ALA A 137 -12.62 -1.51 -6.34
C ALA A 137 -11.88 -1.28 -5.03
N VAL A 138 -12.64 -1.32 -3.93
CA VAL A 138 -12.12 -1.46 -2.57
C VAL A 138 -12.48 -2.84 -2.04
N MET A 139 -11.49 -3.57 -1.57
CA MET A 139 -11.62 -4.97 -1.17
C MET A 139 -10.96 -5.25 0.17
N GLN A 140 -11.51 -6.18 0.91
CA GLN A 140 -10.97 -6.63 2.19
C GLN A 140 -10.61 -8.11 2.15
N PRO A 141 -9.32 -8.46 2.25
CA PRO A 141 -8.89 -9.84 2.48
C PRO A 141 -9.36 -10.35 3.83
N THR A 142 -9.86 -11.59 3.88
CA THR A 142 -10.27 -12.27 5.11
C THR A 142 -9.84 -13.73 5.08
N VAL A 143 -10.00 -14.43 6.20
CA VAL A 143 -9.74 -15.88 6.27
C VAL A 143 -10.68 -16.70 5.39
N ASP A 144 -11.88 -16.16 5.12
CA ASP A 144 -12.92 -16.80 4.32
C ASP A 144 -12.83 -16.46 2.82
N GLY A 145 -12.02 -15.46 2.45
CA GLY A 145 -11.81 -14.98 1.09
C GLY A 145 -11.82 -13.47 0.97
N LEU A 146 -11.99 -12.98 -0.24
CA LEU A 146 -11.90 -11.57 -0.61
C LEU A 146 -13.29 -10.92 -0.64
N ILE A 147 -13.56 -10.00 0.29
CA ILE A 147 -14.83 -9.25 0.33
C ILE A 147 -14.71 -8.04 -0.59
N LEU A 148 -15.66 -7.85 -1.50
CA LEU A 148 -15.80 -6.65 -2.32
C LEU A 148 -16.60 -5.61 -1.55
N LEU A 149 -15.96 -4.53 -1.09
CA LEU A 149 -16.61 -3.49 -0.27
C LEU A 149 -17.23 -2.38 -1.11
N GLU A 150 -16.49 -1.92 -2.11
CA GLU A 150 -16.91 -0.82 -2.98
C GLU A 150 -16.42 -1.08 -4.41
N ILE A 151 -17.14 -0.53 -5.38
CA ILE A 151 -16.86 -0.64 -6.81
C ILE A 151 -16.81 0.76 -7.45
N ALA A 152 -15.99 0.91 -8.48
CA ALA A 152 -15.89 2.17 -9.21
C ALA A 152 -17.20 2.50 -9.93
N PRO A 153 -17.61 3.78 -9.99
CA PRO A 153 -18.78 4.20 -10.74
C PRO A 153 -18.73 3.74 -12.20
N GLY A 154 -19.83 3.14 -12.65
CA GLY A 154 -19.99 2.67 -14.02
C GLY A 154 -19.39 1.29 -14.32
N TRP A 155 -18.84 0.60 -13.34
CA TRP A 155 -18.40 -0.78 -13.44
C TRP A 155 -19.43 -1.73 -12.81
N SER A 156 -19.62 -2.90 -13.39
CA SER A 156 -20.39 -4.01 -12.80
C SER A 156 -19.50 -4.95 -12.01
N VAL A 157 -20.09 -5.72 -11.09
CA VAL A 157 -19.38 -6.75 -10.33
C VAL A 157 -18.75 -7.79 -11.26
N GLU A 158 -19.47 -8.16 -12.32
CA GLU A 158 -19.01 -9.15 -13.31
C GLU A 158 -17.78 -8.64 -14.08
N GLU A 159 -17.76 -7.36 -14.43
CA GLU A 159 -16.60 -6.75 -15.12
C GLU A 159 -15.38 -6.73 -14.22
N VAL A 160 -15.53 -6.27 -12.96
CA VAL A 160 -14.41 -6.27 -11.99
C VAL A 160 -13.96 -7.70 -11.68
N GLN A 161 -14.88 -8.66 -11.53
CA GLN A 161 -14.54 -10.06 -11.34
C GLN A 161 -13.75 -10.64 -12.53
N SER A 162 -14.05 -10.21 -13.75
CA SER A 162 -13.36 -10.72 -14.95
C SER A 162 -11.87 -10.35 -15.00
N VAL A 163 -11.46 -9.29 -14.30
CA VAL A 163 -10.07 -8.83 -14.18
C VAL A 163 -9.45 -9.10 -12.81
N THR A 164 -10.13 -9.91 -11.97
CA THR A 164 -9.69 -10.33 -10.64
C THR A 164 -9.49 -11.83 -10.60
N GLY A 165 -8.30 -12.28 -10.20
CA GLY A 165 -7.95 -13.70 -10.14
C GLY A 165 -8.51 -14.46 -8.93
N ALA A 166 -9.04 -13.74 -7.92
CA ALA A 166 -9.68 -14.29 -6.74
C ALA A 166 -11.20 -14.11 -6.80
N GLN A 167 -11.96 -15.06 -6.24
CA GLN A 167 -13.42 -14.94 -6.18
C GLN A 167 -13.84 -13.95 -5.08
N PHE A 168 -14.80 -13.09 -5.41
CA PHE A 168 -15.38 -12.16 -4.46
C PHE A 168 -16.45 -12.80 -3.58
N ILE A 169 -16.44 -12.39 -2.31
CA ILE A 169 -17.59 -12.44 -1.42
C ILE A 169 -18.30 -11.10 -1.55
N ILE A 170 -19.53 -11.10 -2.03
CA ILE A 170 -20.29 -9.87 -2.30
C ILE A 170 -21.26 -9.64 -1.15
N PRO A 171 -21.08 -8.58 -0.34
CA PRO A 171 -22.00 -8.23 0.73
C PRO A 171 -23.29 -7.61 0.17
N PRO A 172 -24.41 -7.68 0.90
CA PRO A 172 -25.69 -7.15 0.44
C PRO A 172 -25.74 -5.61 0.35
N ASP A 173 -24.78 -4.93 0.96
CA ASP A 173 -24.63 -3.47 1.04
C ASP A 173 -23.47 -2.93 0.21
N LEU A 174 -23.06 -3.66 -0.84
CA LEU A 174 -22.07 -3.19 -1.82
C LEU A 174 -22.41 -1.80 -2.33
N LYS A 175 -21.44 -0.91 -2.36
CA LYS A 175 -21.60 0.49 -2.77
C LYS A 175 -20.69 0.83 -3.94
N GLU A 176 -21.05 1.90 -4.65
CA GLU A 176 -20.09 2.62 -5.47
C GLU A 176 -19.31 3.61 -4.58
N TYR A 177 -18.00 3.73 -4.77
CA TYR A 177 -17.23 4.74 -4.06
C TYR A 177 -17.40 6.12 -4.71
N GLU A 178 -17.36 7.17 -3.88
CA GLU A 178 -17.36 8.57 -4.35
C GLU A 178 -15.93 8.98 -4.73
N LEU A 179 -15.79 9.65 -5.88
CA LEU A 179 -14.53 10.20 -6.40
C LEU A 179 -14.29 11.61 -5.86
#